data_b74c9bf7c8fd8af6141ea98379903372
#
_entry.id   b74c9bf7c8fd8af6141ea98379903372
#
_cell.length_a   1.000
_cell.length_b   1.000
_cell.length_c   1.000
_cell.angle_alpha   90.00
_cell.angle_beta   90.00
_cell.angle_gamma   90.00
#
_symmetry.space_group_name_H-M   'P 1'
#
loop_
_entity.id
_entity.type
_entity.pdbx_description
1 polymer ?
#
loop_
_entity_poly.entity_id
_entity_poly.type
_entity_poly.pdbx_seq_one_letter_code
_entity_poly.pdbx_strand_id
1 'polypeptide(L)'
;TEATISCTMKVIDNNKKITIGIPNANVKAYIVDKDNKLLPDGESGELVIAGLGVGRGYVKLPEKTSAVFIKINGEKAYKTGDLAKINEDGEIEFFGRIDNQIKLRGLRIELGEIEEVINSFDGVLTSITVPVDNKYLCCYFTADRKISPDELIDYASKSLVHYMVP
;
A
#
# COMPACT_ATOMS: atom_id res chain seq x y z
N THR A 1 8.18 1.43 6.07
CA THR A 1 8.10 1.35 7.55
C THR A 1 8.22 -0.10 8.00
N GLU A 2 7.42 -1.02 7.49
CA GLU A 2 7.31 -2.42 7.92
C GLU A 2 8.58 -3.24 7.68
N ALA A 3 9.45 -2.78 6.78
CA ALA A 3 10.75 -3.37 6.47
C ALA A 3 11.91 -2.39 6.64
N THR A 4 11.82 -1.47 7.61
CA THR A 4 12.82 -0.47 8.00
C THR A 4 13.15 0.52 6.88
N ILE A 5 12.31 1.51 6.68
CA ILE A 5 12.44 2.72 5.86
C ILE A 5 12.94 2.50 4.41
N SER A 6 14.18 2.05 4.20
CA SER A 6 14.81 1.90 2.87
C SER A 6 15.28 0.47 2.64
N CYS A 7 14.66 -0.21 1.68
CA CYS A 7 14.94 -1.60 1.35
C CYS A 7 15.78 -1.76 0.08
N THR A 8 15.74 -0.76 -0.79
CA THR A 8 16.41 -0.80 -2.11
C THR A 8 17.13 0.52 -2.37
N MET A 9 18.14 0.48 -3.24
CA MET A 9 18.91 1.63 -3.63
C MET A 9 19.27 1.57 -5.11
N LYS A 10 19.23 2.74 -5.77
CA LYS A 10 19.69 2.95 -7.15
C LYS A 10 20.63 4.13 -7.21
N VAL A 11 21.79 3.93 -7.82
CA VAL A 11 22.63 5.04 -8.27
C VAL A 11 22.08 5.53 -9.60
N ILE A 12 21.63 6.78 -9.65
CA ILE A 12 21.02 7.36 -10.84
C ILE A 12 22.10 7.63 -11.90
N ASP A 13 21.88 7.06 -13.07
CA ASP A 13 22.61 7.37 -14.31
C ASP A 13 21.60 7.93 -15.30
N ASN A 14 21.86 9.14 -15.81
CA ASN A 14 20.92 9.87 -16.68
C ASN A 14 20.61 9.15 -18.00
N ASN A 15 21.40 8.14 -18.36
CA ASN A 15 21.26 7.38 -19.60
C ASN A 15 20.48 6.05 -19.42
N LYS A 16 20.04 5.72 -18.21
CA LYS A 16 19.32 4.47 -17.90
C LYS A 16 17.90 4.70 -17.46
N LYS A 17 17.04 3.71 -17.70
CA LYS A 17 15.69 3.68 -17.16
C LYS A 17 15.72 3.79 -15.63
N ILE A 18 14.86 4.63 -15.10
CA ILE A 18 14.70 4.78 -13.64
C ILE A 18 13.99 3.53 -13.08
N THR A 19 14.66 2.89 -12.13
CA THR A 19 14.15 1.77 -11.33
C THR A 19 14.23 2.14 -9.85
N ILE A 20 13.69 1.32 -8.97
CA ILE A 20 13.91 1.46 -7.52
C ILE A 20 15.20 0.73 -7.06
N GLY A 21 15.98 0.24 -8.03
CA GLY A 21 17.31 -0.32 -7.82
C GLY A 21 17.32 -1.77 -7.34
N ILE A 22 18.36 -2.10 -6.60
CA ILE A 22 18.62 -3.41 -6.04
C ILE A 22 18.41 -3.42 -4.52
N PRO A 23 18.16 -4.59 -3.90
CA PRO A 23 18.06 -4.70 -2.45
C PRO A 23 19.32 -4.24 -1.73
N ASN A 24 19.17 -3.55 -0.61
CA ASN A 24 20.26 -3.19 0.29
C ASN A 24 20.89 -4.43 0.95
N ALA A 25 22.05 -4.28 1.57
CA ALA A 25 22.69 -5.35 2.34
C ALA A 25 21.74 -5.95 3.37
N ASN A 26 21.71 -7.28 3.49
CA ASN A 26 20.81 -8.06 4.37
C ASN A 26 19.30 -7.91 4.08
N VAL A 27 18.95 -7.38 2.91
CA VAL A 27 17.58 -7.35 2.37
C VAL A 27 17.52 -8.27 1.16
N LYS A 28 16.42 -8.99 1.03
CA LYS A 28 16.08 -9.78 -0.15
C LYS A 28 14.76 -9.28 -0.71
N ALA A 29 14.67 -9.20 -2.02
CA ALA A 29 13.44 -8.87 -2.73
C ALA A 29 13.00 -10.07 -3.55
N TYR A 30 11.72 -10.33 -3.53
CA TYR A 30 11.06 -11.39 -4.29
C TYR A 30 9.86 -10.83 -5.02
N ILE A 31 9.52 -11.43 -6.14
CA ILE A 31 8.26 -11.18 -6.83
C ILE A 31 7.39 -12.43 -6.66
N VAL A 32 6.15 -12.24 -6.25
CA VAL A 32 5.21 -13.34 -6.01
C VAL A 32 3.89 -13.14 -6.75
N ASP A 33 3.21 -14.25 -7.05
CA ASP A 33 1.84 -14.25 -7.53
C ASP A 33 0.82 -14.05 -6.39
N LYS A 34 -0.47 -14.07 -6.73
CA LYS A 34 -1.59 -13.97 -5.78
C LYS A 34 -1.61 -15.07 -4.71
N ASP A 35 -1.01 -16.22 -4.99
CA ASP A 35 -0.94 -17.38 -4.10
C ASP A 35 0.37 -17.39 -3.28
N ASN A 36 1.14 -16.30 -3.31
CA ASN A 36 2.45 -16.10 -2.68
C ASN A 36 3.54 -17.06 -3.21
N LYS A 37 3.42 -17.58 -4.44
CA LYS A 37 4.45 -18.37 -5.10
C LYS A 37 5.44 -17.44 -5.80
N LEU A 38 6.72 -17.78 -5.70
CA LEU A 38 7.78 -17.03 -6.38
C LEU A 38 7.58 -17.07 -7.89
N LEU A 39 7.69 -15.91 -8.51
CA LEU A 39 7.74 -15.75 -9.95
C LEU A 39 9.18 -15.65 -10.43
N PRO A 40 9.48 -16.13 -11.65
CA PRO A 40 10.78 -15.96 -12.26
C PRO A 40 11.06 -14.49 -12.59
N ASP A 41 12.35 -14.13 -12.72
CA ASP A 41 12.76 -12.79 -13.13
C ASP A 41 12.14 -12.43 -14.49
N GLY A 42 11.76 -11.19 -14.64
CA GLY A 42 11.04 -10.68 -15.81
C GLY A 42 9.52 -10.74 -15.72
N GLU A 43 8.95 -11.55 -14.85
CA GLU A 43 7.51 -11.58 -14.60
C GLU A 43 7.10 -10.53 -13.56
N SER A 44 5.90 -9.97 -13.75
CA SER A 44 5.35 -8.94 -12.84
C SER A 44 4.45 -9.57 -11.79
N GLY A 45 4.61 -9.13 -10.54
CA GLY A 45 3.83 -9.60 -9.40
C GLY A 45 3.99 -8.68 -8.20
N GLU A 46 3.58 -9.13 -7.03
CA GLU A 46 3.72 -8.37 -5.80
C GLU A 46 5.18 -8.43 -5.30
N LEU A 47 5.74 -7.26 -5.02
CA LEU A 47 7.04 -7.13 -4.38
C LEU A 47 6.95 -7.56 -2.91
N VAL A 48 7.80 -8.49 -2.53
CA VAL A 48 7.93 -8.97 -1.15
C VAL A 48 9.36 -8.73 -0.68
N ILE A 49 9.51 -8.14 0.50
CA ILE A 49 10.79 -7.84 1.12
C ILE A 49 11.04 -8.80 2.28
N ALA A 50 12.19 -9.44 2.30
CA ALA A 50 12.65 -10.31 3.38
C ALA A 50 14.00 -9.83 3.95
N GLY A 51 14.37 -10.33 5.11
CA GLY A 51 15.63 -10.04 5.76
C GLY A 51 15.50 -9.41 7.14
N LEU A 52 16.62 -9.00 7.71
CA LEU A 52 16.71 -8.53 9.10
C LEU A 52 15.89 -7.28 9.40
N GLY A 53 15.62 -6.46 8.38
CA GLY A 53 14.85 -5.24 8.51
C GLY A 53 13.32 -5.45 8.62
N VAL A 54 12.82 -6.67 8.39
CA VAL A 54 11.38 -6.94 8.42
C VAL A 54 10.86 -6.91 9.85
N GLY A 55 9.89 -6.04 10.11
CA GLY A 55 9.25 -5.82 11.39
C GLY A 55 8.58 -7.07 11.95
N ARG A 56 8.20 -7.04 13.22
CA ARG A 56 7.54 -8.17 13.89
C ARG A 56 6.08 -8.35 13.52
N GLY A 57 5.43 -7.27 13.10
CA GLY A 57 4.01 -7.19 12.78
C GLY A 57 3.36 -5.98 13.42
N TYR A 58 2.06 -5.89 13.32
CA TYR A 58 1.26 -4.81 13.90
C TYR A 58 0.84 -5.14 15.33
N VAL A 59 1.02 -4.20 16.26
CA VAL A 59 0.68 -4.37 17.66
C VAL A 59 -0.83 -4.58 17.82
N LYS A 60 -1.21 -5.65 18.52
CA LYS A 60 -2.61 -6.04 18.79
C LYS A 60 -3.48 -6.26 17.53
N LEU A 61 -2.88 -6.44 16.36
CA LEU A 61 -3.58 -6.69 15.10
C LEU A 61 -3.05 -7.98 14.43
N PRO A 62 -3.33 -9.16 15.01
CA PRO A 62 -2.78 -10.44 14.52
C PRO A 62 -3.30 -10.77 13.11
N GLU A 63 -4.54 -10.49 12.79
CA GLU A 63 -5.13 -10.76 11.47
C GLU A 63 -4.47 -9.89 10.39
N LYS A 64 -4.35 -8.58 10.61
CA LYS A 64 -3.63 -7.68 9.70
C LYS A 64 -2.17 -8.08 9.56
N THR A 65 -1.54 -8.55 10.65
CA THR A 65 -0.16 -9.04 10.60
C THR A 65 -0.04 -10.27 9.72
N SER A 66 -0.87 -11.29 9.91
CA SER A 66 -0.81 -12.54 9.14
C SER A 66 -1.13 -12.34 7.65
N ALA A 67 -1.90 -11.31 7.30
CA ALA A 67 -2.23 -10.99 5.91
C ALA A 67 -1.03 -10.50 5.10
N VAL A 68 -0.09 -9.78 5.73
CA VAL A 68 1.03 -9.13 5.01
C VAL A 68 2.42 -9.59 5.47
N PHE A 69 2.56 -10.15 6.67
CA PHE A 69 3.82 -10.75 7.12
C PHE A 69 3.77 -12.26 6.92
N ILE A 70 4.45 -12.73 5.87
CA ILE A 70 4.44 -14.12 5.43
C ILE A 70 5.82 -14.75 5.64
N LYS A 71 5.97 -16.01 5.20
CA LYS A 71 7.27 -16.68 5.09
C LYS A 71 7.57 -17.00 3.64
N ILE A 72 8.74 -16.60 3.16
CA ILE A 72 9.30 -16.98 1.86
C ILE A 72 10.61 -17.73 2.11
N ASN A 73 10.75 -18.93 1.59
CA ASN A 73 11.94 -19.78 1.79
C ASN A 73 12.34 -19.94 3.28
N GLY A 74 11.35 -20.00 4.19
CA GLY A 74 11.57 -20.14 5.63
C GLY A 74 11.91 -18.83 6.35
N GLU A 75 12.18 -17.75 5.64
CA GLU A 75 12.46 -16.41 6.19
C GLU A 75 11.20 -15.58 6.33
N LYS A 76 11.17 -14.72 7.34
CA LYS A 76 10.10 -13.74 7.50
C LYS A 76 10.18 -12.69 6.39
N ALA A 77 9.05 -12.39 5.80
CA ALA A 77 8.92 -11.47 4.69
C ALA A 77 7.69 -10.59 4.83
N TYR A 78 7.72 -9.43 4.21
CA TYR A 78 6.65 -8.45 4.19
C TYR A 78 6.16 -8.22 2.77
N LYS A 79 4.88 -8.40 2.54
CA LYS A 79 4.17 -8.07 1.30
C LYS A 79 3.99 -6.56 1.23
N THR A 80 4.58 -5.93 0.21
CA THR A 80 4.58 -4.46 0.15
C THR A 80 3.29 -3.86 -0.40
N GLY A 81 2.51 -4.65 -1.14
CA GLY A 81 1.39 -4.19 -1.94
C GLY A 81 1.82 -3.44 -3.20
N ASP A 82 3.09 -3.46 -3.55
CA ASP A 82 3.63 -2.84 -4.75
C ASP A 82 3.68 -3.85 -5.90
N LEU A 83 3.21 -3.46 -7.08
CA LEU A 83 3.39 -4.20 -8.33
C LEU A 83 4.78 -3.93 -8.89
N ALA A 84 5.57 -4.96 -9.09
CA ALA A 84 6.94 -4.84 -9.54
C ALA A 84 7.39 -6.05 -10.36
N LYS A 85 8.56 -5.95 -10.98
CA LYS A 85 9.33 -7.08 -11.52
C LYS A 85 10.81 -6.87 -11.31
N ILE A 86 11.59 -7.95 -11.33
CA ILE A 86 13.05 -7.91 -11.41
C ILE A 86 13.41 -8.00 -12.89
N ASN A 87 14.18 -7.03 -13.39
CA ASN A 87 14.63 -7.01 -14.78
C ASN A 87 15.93 -7.82 -14.99
N GLU A 88 16.40 -7.88 -16.22
CA GLU A 88 17.61 -8.62 -16.60
C GLU A 88 18.89 -8.12 -15.91
N ASP A 89 18.93 -6.85 -15.49
CA ASP A 89 20.04 -6.25 -14.72
C ASP A 89 19.93 -6.57 -13.21
N GLY A 90 18.92 -7.31 -12.76
CA GLY A 90 18.64 -7.59 -11.34
C GLY A 90 18.04 -6.40 -10.58
N GLU A 91 17.60 -5.37 -11.28
CA GLU A 91 16.99 -4.18 -10.69
C GLU A 91 15.47 -4.30 -10.65
N ILE A 92 14.87 -3.69 -9.65
CA ILE A 92 13.43 -3.73 -9.43
C ILE A 92 12.75 -2.57 -10.19
N GLU A 93 11.90 -2.91 -11.14
CA GLU A 93 11.00 -1.99 -11.83
C GLU A 93 9.67 -1.92 -11.08
N PHE A 94 9.27 -0.72 -10.69
CA PHE A 94 8.02 -0.45 -9.98
C PHE A 94 6.92 0.01 -10.94
N PHE A 95 5.73 -0.57 -10.83
CA PHE A 95 4.58 -0.27 -11.69
C PHE A 95 3.38 0.34 -10.96
N GLY A 96 3.53 0.67 -9.68
CA GLY A 96 2.47 1.23 -8.86
C GLY A 96 2.01 0.30 -7.74
N ARG A 97 0.87 0.61 -7.14
CA ARG A 97 0.28 -0.19 -6.05
C ARG A 97 -0.72 -1.20 -6.60
N ILE A 98 -0.78 -2.38 -5.97
CA ILE A 98 -1.81 -3.39 -6.21
C ILE A 98 -3.10 -3.03 -5.46
N ASP A 99 -2.94 -2.42 -4.28
CA ASP A 99 -4.03 -1.96 -3.43
C ASP A 99 -4.38 -0.49 -3.69
N ASN A 100 -5.46 -0.02 -3.06
CA ASN A 100 -5.93 1.35 -3.16
C ASN A 100 -5.19 2.33 -2.25
N GLN A 101 -4.03 1.94 -1.71
CA GLN A 101 -3.24 2.81 -0.86
C GLN A 101 -2.56 3.90 -1.67
N ILE A 102 -2.61 5.13 -1.18
CA ILE A 102 -2.00 6.29 -1.82
C ILE A 102 -1.02 7.01 -0.90
N LYS A 103 -0.18 7.85 -1.48
CA LYS A 103 0.59 8.86 -0.77
C LYS A 103 0.05 10.24 -1.10
N LEU A 104 -0.55 10.92 -0.13
CA LEU A 104 -1.05 12.28 -0.27
C LEU A 104 -0.25 13.21 0.64
N ARG A 105 0.44 14.19 0.07
CA ARG A 105 1.32 15.13 0.81
C ARG A 105 2.34 14.43 1.72
N GLY A 106 2.88 13.28 1.29
CA GLY A 106 3.83 12.46 2.05
C GLY A 106 3.20 11.56 3.11
N LEU A 107 1.88 11.64 3.34
CA LEU A 107 1.14 10.78 4.26
C LEU A 107 0.62 9.55 3.53
N ARG A 108 0.75 8.39 4.16
CA ARG A 108 0.23 7.11 3.67
C ARG A 108 -1.24 7.01 4.05
N ILE A 109 -2.12 6.86 3.08
CA ILE A 109 -3.59 6.82 3.24
C ILE A 109 -4.14 5.54 2.63
N GLU A 110 -4.91 4.82 3.43
CA GLU A 110 -5.71 3.67 3.03
C GLU A 110 -7.10 4.18 2.62
N LEU A 111 -7.37 4.25 1.32
CA LEU A 111 -8.69 4.74 0.85
C LEU A 111 -9.83 3.86 1.33
N GLY A 112 -9.61 2.54 1.43
CA GLY A 112 -10.60 1.59 1.95
C GLY A 112 -11.00 1.85 3.40
N GLU A 113 -10.11 2.36 4.25
CA GLU A 113 -10.45 2.74 5.64
C GLU A 113 -11.43 3.91 5.66
N ILE A 114 -11.25 4.87 4.76
CA ILE A 114 -12.18 6.01 4.61
C ILE A 114 -13.54 5.53 4.14
N GLU A 115 -13.55 4.67 3.12
CA GLU A 115 -14.76 4.09 2.54
C GLU A 115 -15.52 3.25 3.56
N GLU A 116 -14.82 2.46 4.39
CA GLU A 116 -15.42 1.67 5.47
C GLU A 116 -16.14 2.58 6.50
N VAL A 117 -15.50 3.67 6.91
CA VAL A 117 -16.10 4.64 7.83
C VAL A 117 -17.31 5.33 7.20
N ILE A 118 -17.22 5.79 5.96
CA ILE A 118 -18.33 6.45 5.27
C ILE A 118 -19.50 5.48 5.04
N ASN A 119 -19.21 4.25 4.63
CA ASN A 119 -20.23 3.22 4.41
C ASN A 119 -20.93 2.78 5.71
N SER A 120 -20.33 3.01 6.87
CA SER A 120 -20.94 2.72 8.16
C SER A 120 -21.93 3.81 8.64
N PHE A 121 -22.01 4.95 7.92
CA PHE A 121 -22.98 6.00 8.22
C PHE A 121 -24.38 5.56 7.77
N ASP A 122 -25.37 5.72 8.67
CA ASP A 122 -26.75 5.33 8.41
C ASP A 122 -27.33 6.04 7.17
N GLY A 123 -27.85 5.25 6.24
CA GLY A 123 -28.40 5.71 4.96
C GLY A 123 -27.40 5.76 3.82
N VAL A 124 -26.10 5.58 4.03
CA VAL A 124 -25.12 5.41 2.94
C VAL A 124 -25.18 3.97 2.42
N LEU A 125 -25.28 3.81 1.10
CA LEU A 125 -25.33 2.50 0.45
C LEU A 125 -23.94 2.05 -0.03
N THR A 126 -23.18 2.96 -0.60
CA THR A 126 -21.80 2.71 -1.05
C THR A 126 -21.05 4.03 -1.23
N SER A 127 -19.75 3.98 -1.06
CA SER A 127 -18.87 5.12 -1.32
C SER A 127 -17.60 4.71 -2.06
N ILE A 128 -16.97 5.68 -2.73
CA ILE A 128 -15.66 5.58 -3.32
C ILE A 128 -14.89 6.87 -3.04
N THR A 129 -13.65 6.72 -2.60
CA THR A 129 -12.77 7.85 -2.30
C THR A 129 -11.62 7.90 -3.31
N VAL A 130 -11.36 9.07 -3.87
CA VAL A 130 -10.30 9.28 -4.84
C VAL A 130 -9.43 10.48 -4.48
N PRO A 131 -8.12 10.43 -4.76
CA PRO A 131 -7.26 11.60 -4.65
C PRO A 131 -7.51 12.54 -5.83
N VAL A 132 -7.56 13.83 -5.57
CA VAL A 132 -7.68 14.88 -6.60
C VAL A 132 -6.42 15.72 -6.61
N ASP A 133 -5.76 15.78 -7.77
CA ASP A 133 -4.52 16.55 -8.03
C ASP A 133 -3.39 16.32 -7.00
N ASN A 134 -3.38 15.20 -6.33
CA ASN A 134 -2.45 14.94 -5.21
C ASN A 134 -2.53 15.98 -4.06
N LYS A 135 -3.68 16.69 -3.96
CA LYS A 135 -3.88 17.79 -3.00
C LYS A 135 -4.91 17.48 -1.93
N TYR A 136 -6.01 16.83 -2.30
CA TYR A 136 -7.10 16.51 -1.37
C TYR A 136 -7.79 15.20 -1.78
N LEU A 137 -8.62 14.69 -0.88
CA LEU A 137 -9.48 13.54 -1.11
C LEU A 137 -10.87 14.02 -1.49
N CYS A 138 -11.53 13.29 -2.39
CA CYS A 138 -12.93 13.49 -2.71
C CYS A 138 -13.65 12.15 -2.54
N CYS A 139 -14.74 12.15 -1.78
CA CYS A 139 -15.57 10.96 -1.59
C CYS A 139 -16.90 11.14 -2.33
N TYR A 140 -17.20 10.21 -3.21
CA TYR A 140 -18.51 10.07 -3.85
C TYR A 140 -19.28 8.98 -3.13
N PHE A 141 -20.58 9.18 -2.90
CA PHE A 141 -21.42 8.19 -2.24
C PHE A 141 -22.82 8.12 -2.83
N THR A 142 -23.49 7.00 -2.65
CA THR A 142 -24.91 6.84 -2.89
C THR A 142 -25.61 6.61 -1.56
N ALA A 143 -26.85 7.05 -1.44
CA ALA A 143 -27.62 6.96 -0.21
C ALA A 143 -29.11 6.70 -0.49
N ASP A 144 -29.81 6.11 0.46
CA ASP A 144 -31.27 5.87 0.40
C ASP A 144 -32.10 7.08 0.87
N ARG A 145 -31.43 8.09 1.45
CA ARG A 145 -32.00 9.37 1.88
C ARG A 145 -31.06 10.53 1.54
N LYS A 146 -31.57 11.74 1.65
CA LYS A 146 -30.73 12.93 1.49
C LYS A 146 -29.81 13.07 2.71
N ILE A 147 -28.51 13.09 2.45
CA ILE A 147 -27.43 13.27 3.43
C ILE A 147 -26.61 14.48 3.00
N SER A 148 -26.32 15.40 3.93
CA SER A 148 -25.45 16.53 3.61
C SER A 148 -23.98 16.14 3.71
N PRO A 149 -23.09 16.74 2.92
CA PRO A 149 -21.65 16.54 3.07
C PRO A 149 -21.14 16.82 4.49
N ASP A 150 -21.66 17.86 5.13
CA ASP A 150 -21.23 18.25 6.49
C ASP A 150 -21.55 17.15 7.53
N GLU A 151 -22.69 16.45 7.41
CA GLU A 151 -23.03 15.33 8.29
C GLU A 151 -22.02 14.20 8.17
N LEU A 152 -21.57 13.88 6.94
CA LEU A 152 -20.55 12.84 6.69
C LEU A 152 -19.16 13.27 7.17
N ILE A 153 -18.78 14.52 6.95
CA ILE A 153 -17.53 15.10 7.43
C ILE A 153 -17.46 15.03 8.96
N ASP A 154 -18.51 15.46 9.63
CA ASP A 154 -18.61 15.41 11.10
C ASP A 154 -18.56 13.98 11.64
N TYR A 155 -19.19 13.05 10.94
CA TYR A 155 -19.17 11.63 11.31
C TYR A 155 -17.76 11.04 11.11
N ALA A 156 -17.17 11.22 9.93
CA ALA A 156 -15.86 10.70 9.59
C ALA A 156 -14.76 11.25 10.52
N SER A 157 -14.85 12.53 10.89
CA SER A 157 -13.90 13.20 11.79
C SER A 157 -13.82 12.62 13.21
N LYS A 158 -14.81 11.82 13.62
CA LYS A 158 -14.80 11.13 14.93
C LYS A 158 -13.90 9.89 14.92
N SER A 159 -13.67 9.28 13.75
CA SER A 159 -12.94 8.02 13.62
C SER A 159 -11.67 8.17 12.79
N LEU A 160 -11.66 9.06 11.81
CA LEU A 160 -10.52 9.29 10.93
C LEU A 160 -9.65 10.44 11.44
N VAL A 161 -8.34 10.32 11.19
CA VAL A 161 -7.43 11.46 11.40
C VAL A 161 -7.71 12.55 10.36
N HIS A 162 -7.52 13.80 10.73
CA HIS A 162 -7.94 14.98 9.96
C HIS A 162 -7.51 14.99 8.48
N TYR A 163 -6.36 14.41 8.15
CA TYR A 163 -5.86 14.35 6.77
C TYR A 163 -6.46 13.23 5.93
N MET A 164 -7.28 12.34 6.54
CA MET A 164 -8.04 11.28 5.87
C MET A 164 -9.50 11.66 5.64
N VAL A 165 -9.97 12.76 6.22
CA VAL A 165 -11.35 13.25 6.00
C VAL A 165 -11.44 13.86 4.61
N PRO A 166 -12.31 13.33 3.73
CA PRO A 166 -12.43 13.80 2.35
C PRO A 166 -13.15 15.13 2.21
#